data_be987add682151667b2a3d830bd0f13e
#
_entry.id   be987add682151667b2a3d830bd0f13e
#
_cell.length_a   1.000
_cell.length_b   1.000
_cell.length_c   1.000
_cell.angle_alpha   90.00
_cell.angle_beta   90.00
_cell.angle_gamma   90.00
#
_symmetry.space_group_name_H-M   'P 1'
#
loop_
_entity.id
_entity.type
_entity.pdbx_description
1 polymer ?
#
loop_
_entity_poly.entity_id
_entity_poly.type
_entity_poly.pdbx_seq_one_letter_code
_entity_poly.pdbx_strand_id
1 'polypeptide(L)'
;VAEAPQAWWWAIFLALVNHPLLDCFNAYGTWLFWPLGEQAIMWGNMFVIDPLFTLPLLLGFVWIAFKPLSKHSSKVIYGAIGMSMLYFAWSLAAQMWVMQKVDKQLAGLGLQDAPRLVTATPFNTLVWQVLVMAPDGVLSDSHSISQDDASAPIRFQHIASDVAVLPKL
;
A
#
# COMPACT_ATOMS: atom_id res chain seq x y z
N VAL A 1 3.64 34.48 -0.64
CA VAL A 1 2.63 34.16 0.40
C VAL A 1 1.64 35.30 0.55
N ALA A 2 2.10 36.56 0.61
CA ALA A 2 1.22 37.74 0.80
C ALA A 2 0.28 38.00 -0.39
N GLU A 3 0.64 37.58 -1.60
CA GLU A 3 -0.14 37.85 -2.83
C GLU A 3 -1.27 36.82 -3.08
N ALA A 4 -1.20 35.65 -2.48
CA ALA A 4 -2.21 34.59 -2.66
C ALA A 4 -2.38 33.73 -1.39
N PRO A 5 -2.85 34.27 -0.27
CA PRO A 5 -2.92 33.56 0.99
C PRO A 5 -3.84 32.33 0.95
N GLN A 6 -4.92 32.39 0.20
CA GLN A 6 -5.84 31.26 0.03
C GLN A 6 -5.19 30.08 -0.73
N ALA A 7 -4.41 30.33 -1.77
CA ALA A 7 -3.71 29.28 -2.51
C ALA A 7 -2.67 28.58 -1.63
N TRP A 8 -1.94 29.34 -0.81
CA TRP A 8 -0.99 28.78 0.16
C TRP A 8 -1.68 27.99 1.26
N TRP A 9 -2.81 28.47 1.76
CA TRP A 9 -3.60 27.74 2.75
C TRP A 9 -4.05 26.36 2.21
N TRP A 10 -4.61 26.35 1.00
CA TRP A 10 -5.02 25.10 0.35
C TRP A 10 -3.85 24.16 0.07
N ALA A 11 -2.72 24.69 -0.39
CA ALA A 11 -1.54 23.87 -0.66
C ALA A 11 -1.03 23.19 0.62
N ILE A 12 -0.93 23.93 1.72
CA ILE A 12 -0.50 23.38 3.03
C ILE A 12 -1.54 22.39 3.57
N PHE A 13 -2.82 22.76 3.53
CA PHE A 13 -3.91 21.89 3.99
C PHE A 13 -3.93 20.57 3.23
N LEU A 14 -3.89 20.62 1.90
CA LEU A 14 -3.88 19.41 1.08
C LEU A 14 -2.63 18.55 1.32
N ALA A 15 -1.47 19.16 1.50
CA ALA A 15 -0.24 18.43 1.83
C ALA A 15 -0.35 17.69 3.16
N LEU A 16 -0.88 18.38 4.20
CA LEU A 16 -1.07 17.79 5.54
C LEU A 16 -2.12 16.67 5.56
N VAL A 17 -3.20 16.80 4.80
CA VAL A 17 -4.26 15.78 4.73
C VAL A 17 -3.82 14.60 3.86
N ASN A 18 -3.13 14.86 2.76
CA ASN A 18 -2.72 13.82 1.84
C ASN A 18 -1.69 12.86 2.43
N HIS A 19 -0.82 13.33 3.33
CA HIS A 19 0.21 12.51 3.97
C HIS A 19 -0.40 11.32 4.76
N PRO A 20 -1.25 11.53 5.79
CA PRO A 20 -1.84 10.41 6.52
C PRO A 20 -2.80 9.56 5.66
N LEU A 21 -3.42 10.13 4.63
CA LEU A 21 -4.21 9.35 3.69
C LEU A 21 -3.35 8.36 2.89
N LEU A 22 -2.19 8.79 2.41
CA LEU A 22 -1.24 7.90 1.72
C LEU A 22 -0.66 6.86 2.69
N ASP A 23 -0.44 7.22 3.95
CA ASP A 23 0.06 6.29 4.95
C ASP A 23 -0.92 5.14 5.26
N CYS A 24 -2.22 5.32 5.05
CA CYS A 24 -3.19 4.24 5.18
C CYS A 24 -2.97 3.11 4.16
N PHE A 25 -2.29 3.38 3.04
CA PHE A 25 -2.03 2.38 2.00
C PHE A 25 -0.78 1.55 2.25
N ASN A 26 0.01 1.87 3.27
CA ASN A 26 1.14 1.05 3.68
C ASN A 26 0.73 -0.05 4.69
N ALA A 27 1.69 -0.88 5.10
CA ALA A 27 1.48 -2.01 6.01
C ALA A 27 1.69 -1.68 7.49
N TYR A 28 1.96 -0.40 7.84
CA TYR A 28 2.31 -0.04 9.23
C TYR A 28 1.11 0.36 10.08
N GLY A 29 0.02 0.76 9.44
CA GLY A 29 -1.18 1.23 10.11
C GLY A 29 -1.13 2.71 10.51
N THR A 30 -2.16 3.44 10.13
CA THR A 30 -2.30 4.88 10.40
C THR A 30 -3.56 5.12 11.20
N TRP A 31 -3.42 5.82 12.33
CA TRP A 31 -4.52 6.19 13.23
C TRP A 31 -5.24 7.42 12.71
N LEU A 32 -5.88 7.28 11.53
CA LEU A 32 -6.46 8.40 10.78
C LEU A 32 -7.53 9.15 11.58
N PHE A 33 -8.28 8.44 12.41
CA PHE A 33 -9.42 9.00 13.17
C PHE A 33 -9.08 9.30 14.64
N TRP A 34 -7.82 9.21 15.04
CA TRP A 34 -7.46 9.58 16.42
C TRP A 34 -7.72 11.07 16.68
N PRO A 35 -8.29 11.48 17.85
CA PRO A 35 -8.68 10.66 19.01
C PRO A 35 -10.12 10.12 18.97
N LEU A 36 -10.84 10.26 17.85
CA LEU A 36 -12.24 9.85 17.73
C LEU A 36 -12.40 8.33 17.56
N GLY A 37 -11.34 7.63 17.12
CA GLY A 37 -11.32 6.19 16.94
C GLY A 37 -9.92 5.63 17.18
N GLU A 38 -9.86 4.42 17.74
CA GLU A 38 -8.61 3.74 18.09
C GLU A 38 -8.20 2.65 17.06
N GLN A 39 -8.83 2.63 15.88
CA GLN A 39 -8.52 1.66 14.84
C GLN A 39 -7.48 2.22 13.88
N ALA A 40 -6.37 1.51 13.76
CA ALA A 40 -5.38 1.79 12.72
C ALA A 40 -5.87 1.27 11.36
N ILE A 41 -5.84 2.14 10.35
CA ILE A 41 -6.14 1.77 8.97
C ILE A 41 -4.84 1.30 8.31
N MET A 42 -4.88 0.10 7.74
CA MET A 42 -3.73 -0.55 7.13
C MET A 42 -4.20 -1.35 5.92
N TRP A 43 -4.07 -0.78 4.72
CA TRP A 43 -4.49 -1.47 3.50
C TRP A 43 -3.36 -2.28 2.86
N GLY A 44 -2.10 -1.91 3.07
CA GLY A 44 -0.94 -2.71 2.70
C GLY A 44 -0.68 -2.88 1.19
N ASN A 45 -1.33 -2.07 0.33
CA ASN A 45 -1.18 -2.23 -1.12
C ASN A 45 0.10 -1.64 -1.69
N MET A 46 0.80 -0.80 -0.92
CA MET A 46 2.07 -0.20 -1.32
C MET A 46 3.10 -0.24 -0.19
N PHE A 47 4.37 -0.29 -0.56
CA PHE A 47 5.45 -0.04 0.39
C PHE A 47 5.58 1.47 0.66
N VAL A 48 6.01 1.84 1.89
CA VAL A 48 6.12 3.26 2.33
C VAL A 48 6.95 4.11 1.37
N ILE A 49 8.04 3.54 0.85
CA ILE A 49 8.91 4.20 -0.14
C ILE A 49 8.91 3.32 -1.39
N ASP A 50 7.88 3.49 -2.23
CA ASP A 50 7.82 2.77 -3.51
C ASP A 50 8.45 3.65 -4.61
N PRO A 51 9.56 3.18 -5.21
CA PRO A 51 10.29 3.99 -6.21
C PRO A 51 9.45 4.25 -7.47
N LEU A 52 8.61 3.30 -7.89
CA LEU A 52 7.80 3.46 -9.09
C LEU A 52 6.66 4.47 -8.91
N PHE A 53 6.17 4.62 -7.68
CA PHE A 53 5.23 5.67 -7.32
C PHE A 53 5.92 7.02 -7.15
N THR A 54 7.05 7.04 -6.44
CA THR A 54 7.70 8.28 -5.99
C THR A 54 8.55 8.93 -7.07
N LEU A 55 9.22 8.13 -7.92
CA LEU A 55 10.17 8.65 -8.91
C LEU A 55 9.51 9.60 -9.94
N PRO A 56 8.34 9.31 -10.54
CA PRO A 56 7.70 10.25 -11.44
C PRO A 56 7.39 11.59 -10.78
N LEU A 57 6.91 11.58 -9.52
CA LEU A 57 6.60 12.80 -8.77
C LEU A 57 7.87 13.60 -8.46
N LEU A 58 8.94 12.91 -8.05
CA LEU A 58 10.23 13.53 -7.79
C LEU A 58 10.82 14.19 -9.05
N LEU A 59 10.79 13.50 -10.19
CA LEU A 59 11.26 14.04 -11.46
C LEU A 59 10.42 15.23 -11.92
N GLY A 60 9.10 15.17 -11.74
CA GLY A 60 8.20 16.30 -12.00
C GLY A 60 8.51 17.49 -11.12
N PHE A 61 8.74 17.27 -9.83
CA PHE A 61 9.12 18.31 -8.87
C PHE A 61 10.48 18.95 -9.25
N VAL A 62 11.50 18.14 -9.53
CA VAL A 62 12.83 18.61 -9.94
C VAL A 62 12.74 19.44 -11.21
N TRP A 63 11.97 18.99 -12.20
CA TRP A 63 11.76 19.75 -13.43
C TRP A 63 11.23 21.17 -13.16
N ILE A 64 10.23 21.29 -12.28
CA ILE A 64 9.62 22.57 -11.95
C ILE A 64 10.58 23.45 -11.16
N ALA A 65 11.34 22.87 -10.25
CA ALA A 65 12.34 23.61 -9.46
C ALA A 65 13.37 24.29 -10.34
N PHE A 66 13.78 23.64 -11.44
CA PHE A 66 14.77 24.21 -12.38
C PHE A 66 14.14 25.00 -13.54
N LYS A 67 12.88 24.76 -13.89
CA LYS A 67 12.19 25.40 -15.04
C LYS A 67 10.76 25.85 -14.70
N PRO A 68 10.57 26.70 -13.68
CA PRO A 68 9.22 27.03 -13.17
C PRO A 68 8.34 27.74 -14.20
N LEU A 69 8.93 28.56 -15.09
CA LEU A 69 8.21 29.34 -16.11
C LEU A 69 8.12 28.65 -17.47
N SER A 70 8.46 27.38 -17.56
CA SER A 70 8.34 26.63 -18.82
C SER A 70 6.87 26.39 -19.17
N LYS A 71 6.49 26.63 -20.42
CA LYS A 71 5.16 26.29 -20.96
C LYS A 71 4.82 24.80 -20.88
N HIS A 72 5.81 23.95 -20.60
CA HIS A 72 5.66 22.50 -20.45
C HIS A 72 5.48 22.06 -19.00
N SER A 73 5.67 22.96 -18.01
CA SER A 73 5.64 22.61 -16.59
C SER A 73 4.32 21.95 -16.17
N SER A 74 3.18 22.48 -16.62
CA SER A 74 1.88 21.86 -16.33
C SER A 74 1.75 20.46 -16.91
N LYS A 75 2.23 20.22 -18.13
CA LYS A 75 2.18 18.90 -18.77
C LYS A 75 3.06 17.88 -18.02
N VAL A 76 4.22 18.33 -17.56
CA VAL A 76 5.14 17.47 -16.78
C VAL A 76 4.54 17.10 -15.44
N ILE A 77 3.91 18.06 -14.72
CA ILE A 77 3.22 17.79 -13.46
C ILE A 77 2.08 16.77 -13.66
N TYR A 78 1.17 17.06 -14.59
CA TYR A 78 0.03 16.16 -14.84
C TYR A 78 0.49 14.79 -15.33
N GLY A 79 1.57 14.72 -16.12
CA GLY A 79 2.18 13.47 -16.54
C GLY A 79 2.75 12.68 -15.36
N ALA A 80 3.49 13.34 -14.47
CA ALA A 80 4.06 12.73 -13.28
C ALA A 80 2.98 12.19 -12.33
N ILE A 81 1.95 12.99 -12.04
CA ILE A 81 0.80 12.58 -11.23
C ILE A 81 0.07 11.42 -11.90
N GLY A 82 -0.20 11.53 -13.21
CA GLY A 82 -0.89 10.48 -13.96
C GLY A 82 -0.16 9.14 -13.93
N MET A 83 1.17 9.14 -14.09
CA MET A 83 1.99 7.92 -13.98
C MET A 83 1.93 7.31 -12.58
N SER A 84 2.05 8.12 -11.54
CA SER A 84 1.96 7.64 -10.16
C SER A 84 0.56 7.11 -9.83
N MET A 85 -0.49 7.77 -10.30
CA MET A 85 -1.87 7.29 -10.12
C MET A 85 -2.14 6.00 -10.90
N LEU A 86 -1.59 5.84 -12.09
CA LEU A 86 -1.69 4.60 -12.87
C LEU A 86 -1.01 3.44 -12.13
N TYR A 87 0.18 3.68 -11.61
CA TYR A 87 0.88 2.68 -10.79
C TYR A 87 0.12 2.33 -9.51
N PHE A 88 -0.46 3.34 -8.85
CA PHE A 88 -1.30 3.12 -7.68
C PHE A 88 -2.54 2.26 -8.00
N ALA A 89 -3.22 2.54 -9.11
CA ALA A 89 -4.35 1.74 -9.58
C ALA A 89 -3.94 0.29 -9.91
N TRP A 90 -2.77 0.11 -10.53
CA TRP A 90 -2.17 -1.21 -10.74
C TRP A 90 -1.94 -1.95 -9.42
N SER A 91 -1.34 -1.28 -8.43
CA SER A 91 -1.07 -1.87 -7.11
C SER A 91 -2.35 -2.36 -6.43
N LEU A 92 -3.43 -1.56 -6.47
CA LEU A 92 -4.74 -1.98 -5.95
C LEU A 92 -5.30 -3.20 -6.69
N ALA A 93 -5.22 -3.20 -8.02
CA ALA A 93 -5.69 -4.33 -8.84
C ALA A 93 -4.90 -5.60 -8.55
N ALA A 94 -3.57 -5.47 -8.41
CA ALA A 94 -2.68 -6.57 -8.06
C ALA A 94 -3.01 -7.15 -6.69
N GLN A 95 -3.20 -6.29 -5.67
CA GLN A 95 -3.60 -6.73 -4.34
C GLN A 95 -4.94 -7.47 -4.35
N MET A 96 -5.94 -6.93 -5.02
CA MET A 96 -7.26 -7.57 -5.14
C MET A 96 -7.16 -8.94 -5.82
N TRP A 97 -6.33 -9.06 -6.85
CA TRP A 97 -6.12 -10.33 -7.52
C TRP A 97 -5.47 -11.38 -6.59
N VAL A 98 -4.41 -11.00 -5.87
CA VAL A 98 -3.77 -11.89 -4.89
C VAL A 98 -4.73 -12.25 -3.76
N MET A 99 -5.49 -11.28 -3.24
CA MET A 99 -6.47 -11.51 -2.17
C MET A 99 -7.54 -12.51 -2.59
N GLN A 100 -8.09 -12.38 -3.80
CA GLN A 100 -9.07 -13.36 -4.32
C GLN A 100 -8.50 -14.78 -4.42
N LYS A 101 -7.22 -14.91 -4.76
CA LYS A 101 -6.53 -16.20 -4.83
C LYS A 101 -6.36 -16.80 -3.43
N VAL A 102 -5.94 -15.97 -2.47
CA VAL A 102 -5.83 -16.35 -1.05
C VAL A 102 -7.19 -16.81 -0.51
N ASP A 103 -8.26 -16.05 -0.76
CA ASP A 103 -9.61 -16.34 -0.28
C ASP A 103 -10.12 -17.69 -0.79
N LYS A 104 -9.94 -17.97 -2.08
CA LYS A 104 -10.32 -19.26 -2.67
C LYS A 104 -9.58 -20.44 -2.02
N GLN A 105 -8.30 -20.26 -1.73
CA GLN A 105 -7.51 -21.31 -1.11
C GLN A 105 -7.86 -21.53 0.35
N LEU A 106 -8.07 -20.44 1.12
CA LEU A 106 -8.49 -20.51 2.51
C LEU A 106 -9.87 -21.15 2.68
N ALA A 107 -10.79 -20.89 1.74
CA ALA A 107 -12.09 -21.57 1.73
C ALA A 107 -11.95 -23.10 1.57
N GLY A 108 -10.99 -23.56 0.74
CA GLY A 108 -10.66 -24.98 0.62
C GLY A 108 -10.05 -25.60 1.86
N LEU A 109 -9.43 -24.80 2.73
CA LEU A 109 -8.83 -25.22 4.00
C LEU A 109 -9.77 -25.04 5.21
N GLY A 110 -10.99 -24.51 5.03
CA GLY A 110 -11.92 -24.19 6.11
C GLY A 110 -11.50 -22.98 6.95
N LEU A 111 -10.62 -22.11 6.42
CA LEU A 111 -10.06 -20.92 7.07
C LEU A 111 -10.58 -19.62 6.45
N GLN A 112 -11.78 -19.62 5.87
CA GLN A 112 -12.34 -18.43 5.18
C GLN A 112 -12.50 -17.22 6.09
N ASP A 113 -12.73 -17.41 7.39
CA ASP A 113 -12.93 -16.36 8.38
C ASP A 113 -11.65 -15.98 9.13
N ALA A 114 -10.52 -16.62 8.81
CA ALA A 114 -9.24 -16.36 9.46
C ALA A 114 -8.75 -14.92 9.12
N PRO A 115 -8.29 -14.16 10.14
CA PRO A 115 -7.66 -12.87 9.92
C PRO A 115 -6.46 -13.01 8.99
N ARG A 116 -6.37 -12.14 7.99
CA ARG A 116 -5.30 -12.20 6.99
C ARG A 116 -4.82 -10.82 6.59
N LEU A 117 -3.55 -10.74 6.25
CA LEU A 117 -2.89 -9.57 5.72
C LEU A 117 -2.22 -9.93 4.40
N VAL A 118 -2.55 -9.18 3.35
CA VAL A 118 -1.89 -9.26 2.05
C VAL A 118 -1.23 -7.92 1.80
N THR A 119 0.09 -7.87 1.79
CA THR A 119 0.84 -6.62 1.66
C THR A 119 1.93 -6.71 0.60
N ALA A 120 2.18 -5.60 -0.09
CA ALA A 120 3.27 -5.48 -1.03
C ALA A 120 4.62 -5.63 -0.32
N THR A 121 5.55 -6.34 -0.95
CA THR A 121 6.92 -6.41 -0.44
C THR A 121 7.70 -5.12 -0.72
N PRO A 122 8.82 -4.85 -0.02
CA PRO A 122 9.58 -3.64 -0.22
C PRO A 122 9.95 -3.39 -1.69
N PHE A 123 9.76 -2.15 -2.12
CA PHE A 123 10.17 -1.59 -3.43
C PHE A 123 9.46 -2.17 -4.67
N ASN A 124 8.43 -2.98 -4.53
CA ASN A 124 7.69 -3.50 -5.68
C ASN A 124 6.26 -3.93 -5.33
N THR A 125 5.43 -4.10 -6.39
CA THR A 125 4.06 -4.62 -6.31
C THR A 125 3.88 -5.92 -7.13
N LEU A 126 4.97 -6.63 -7.41
CA LEU A 126 4.96 -7.91 -8.11
C LEU A 126 5.04 -9.10 -7.15
N VAL A 127 5.65 -8.88 -5.99
CA VAL A 127 5.74 -9.89 -4.92
C VAL A 127 4.92 -9.42 -3.72
N TRP A 128 4.08 -10.31 -3.22
CA TRP A 128 3.13 -10.03 -2.14
C TRP A 128 3.38 -10.96 -0.98
N GLN A 129 3.46 -10.41 0.20
CA GLN A 129 3.51 -11.19 1.42
C GLN A 129 2.07 -11.46 1.89
N VAL A 130 1.78 -12.72 2.15
CA VAL A 130 0.51 -13.19 2.67
C VAL A 130 0.75 -13.74 4.06
N LEU A 131 0.03 -13.22 5.04
CA LEU A 131 0.03 -13.71 6.42
C LEU A 131 -1.41 -14.06 6.79
N VAL A 132 -1.62 -15.26 7.30
CA VAL A 132 -2.93 -15.73 7.76
C VAL A 132 -2.81 -16.25 9.17
N MET A 133 -3.66 -15.79 10.07
CA MET A 133 -3.72 -16.25 11.45
C MET A 133 -4.55 -17.53 11.53
N ALA A 134 -3.89 -18.68 11.64
CA ALA A 134 -4.52 -19.97 11.89
C ALA A 134 -4.61 -20.24 13.40
N PRO A 135 -5.48 -21.16 13.86
CA PRO A 135 -5.64 -21.49 15.28
C PRO A 135 -4.36 -22.02 15.95
N ASP A 136 -3.47 -22.61 15.18
CA ASP A 136 -2.24 -23.27 15.61
C ASP A 136 -0.96 -22.50 15.27
N GLY A 137 -1.09 -21.29 14.68
CA GLY A 137 0.06 -20.46 14.32
C GLY A 137 -0.22 -19.49 13.18
N VAL A 138 0.84 -19.02 12.56
CA VAL A 138 0.76 -18.10 11.43
C VAL A 138 1.17 -18.84 10.15
N LEU A 139 0.29 -18.81 9.15
CA LEU A 139 0.61 -19.25 7.81
C LEU A 139 1.19 -18.06 7.04
N SER A 140 2.38 -18.21 6.50
CA SER A 140 3.08 -17.17 5.73
C SER A 140 3.48 -17.67 4.37
N ASP A 141 3.33 -16.81 3.35
CA ASP A 141 3.86 -17.05 2.01
C ASP A 141 4.29 -15.73 1.34
N SER A 142 5.22 -15.85 0.39
CA SER A 142 5.62 -14.77 -0.50
C SER A 142 5.22 -15.14 -1.93
N HIS A 143 4.08 -14.59 -2.40
CA HIS A 143 3.52 -14.89 -3.70
C HIS A 143 3.99 -13.90 -4.77
N SER A 144 4.55 -14.42 -5.88
CA SER A 144 4.98 -13.60 -7.02
C SER A 144 3.96 -13.67 -8.14
N ILE A 145 3.47 -12.49 -8.58
CA ILE A 145 2.54 -12.39 -9.71
C ILE A 145 3.20 -12.79 -11.03
N SER A 146 4.52 -12.57 -11.16
CA SER A 146 5.24 -12.78 -12.42
C SER A 146 5.88 -14.15 -12.58
N GLN A 147 6.15 -14.85 -11.47
CA GLN A 147 6.89 -16.12 -11.46
C GLN A 147 6.01 -17.31 -11.12
N ASP A 148 4.97 -17.10 -10.33
CA ASP A 148 4.04 -18.17 -9.99
C ASP A 148 2.97 -18.31 -11.07
N ASP A 149 2.70 -19.53 -11.49
CA ASP A 149 1.57 -19.82 -12.37
C ASP A 149 0.27 -19.31 -11.74
N ALA A 150 -0.59 -18.71 -12.57
CA ALA A 150 -1.88 -18.21 -12.10
C ALA A 150 -2.74 -19.28 -11.40
N SER A 151 -2.51 -20.56 -11.75
CA SER A 151 -3.16 -21.75 -11.16
C SER A 151 -2.40 -22.36 -9.99
N ALA A 152 -1.13 -21.99 -9.76
CA ALA A 152 -0.34 -22.58 -8.68
C ALA A 152 -0.91 -22.20 -7.31
N PRO A 153 -1.04 -23.16 -6.38
CA PRO A 153 -1.49 -22.86 -5.02
C PRO A 153 -0.43 -22.05 -4.28
N ILE A 154 -0.88 -21.17 -3.39
CA ILE A 154 -0.02 -20.47 -2.45
C ILE A 154 0.58 -21.50 -1.51
N ARG A 155 1.91 -21.49 -1.35
CA ARG A 155 2.64 -22.47 -0.54
C ARG A 155 2.84 -21.94 0.86
N PHE A 156 1.83 -22.03 1.69
CA PHE A 156 1.92 -21.58 3.07
C PHE A 156 3.00 -22.34 3.85
N GLN A 157 3.92 -21.58 4.45
CA GLN A 157 4.82 -22.07 5.47
C GLN A 157 4.16 -21.84 6.83
N HIS A 158 4.05 -22.89 7.62
CA HIS A 158 3.50 -22.80 8.96
C HIS A 158 4.59 -22.35 9.92
N ILE A 159 4.38 -21.19 10.54
CA ILE A 159 5.21 -20.67 11.61
C ILE A 159 4.46 -20.94 12.92
N ALA A 160 4.89 -21.96 13.65
CA ALA A 160 4.30 -22.24 14.94
C ALA A 160 4.50 -21.03 15.87
N SER A 161 3.41 -20.43 16.34
CA SER A 161 3.45 -19.39 17.34
C SER A 161 3.00 -19.98 18.66
N ASP A 162 3.82 -19.81 19.70
CA ASP A 162 3.42 -20.15 21.06
C ASP A 162 2.46 -19.07 21.56
N VAL A 163 1.18 -19.27 21.27
CA VAL A 163 0.08 -18.33 21.65
C VAL A 163 0.00 -18.19 23.19
N ALA A 164 0.61 -19.11 23.95
CA ALA A 164 0.67 -19.04 25.40
C ALA A 164 1.51 -17.88 25.94
N VAL A 165 2.36 -17.27 25.10
CA VAL A 165 3.23 -16.13 25.48
C VAL A 165 2.54 -14.78 25.32
N LEU A 166 1.40 -14.71 24.60
CA LEU A 166 0.66 -13.45 24.49
C LEU A 166 -0.08 -13.17 25.80
N PRO A 167 0.17 -12.02 26.46
CA PRO A 167 -0.62 -11.64 27.61
C PRO A 167 -2.08 -11.57 27.18
N LYS A 168 -2.97 -12.18 27.95
CA LYS A 168 -4.42 -12.06 27.75
C LYS A 168 -4.77 -10.58 27.93
N LEU A 169 -4.93 -9.87 26.81
CA LEU A 169 -5.44 -8.51 26.78
C LEU A 169 -6.93 -8.51 27.08
#